data_59523422b625cca3e9387284768d9e06
#
_entry.id   59523422b625cca3e9387284768d9e06
#
_cell.length_a   1.000
_cell.length_b   1.000
_cell.length_c   1.000
_cell.angle_alpha   90.00
_cell.angle_beta   90.00
_cell.angle_gamma   90.00
#
_symmetry.space_group_name_H-M   'P 1'
#
loop_
_entity.id
_entity.type
_entity.pdbx_description
1 polymer ?
#
loop_
_entity_poly.entity_id
_entity_poly.type
_entity_poly.pdbx_seq_one_letter_code
_entity_poly.pdbx_strand_id
1 'polypeptide(L)'
;MSWLKTWWPALAWAVVISGFSTAVFTSEHTGRIIIPVLHWLLPHAARSTLNRIHYMIRKCAHFTEYFILSVLVLRGIRAGRPGSRFAWALAAIAIVACYASLDELHQRFVPGRTAAVGDVLIDTTGGIAAQAVMALLMLWGHVRQRQKDSPGVQRDS
;
A
#
# COMPACT_ATOMS: atom_id res chain seq x y z
N MET A 1 -11.20 -20.37 13.60
CA MET A 1 -10.76 -19.00 14.01
C MET A 1 -11.90 -18.06 13.69
N SER A 2 -12.24 -17.14 14.59
CA SER A 2 -13.31 -16.19 14.31
C SER A 2 -12.90 -15.27 13.15
N TRP A 3 -13.80 -15.02 12.22
CA TRP A 3 -13.63 -14.09 11.09
C TRP A 3 -12.98 -12.77 11.53
N LEU A 4 -13.40 -12.23 12.66
CA LEU A 4 -12.88 -11.00 13.22
C LEU A 4 -11.36 -11.05 13.48
N LYS A 5 -10.84 -12.19 14.03
CA LYS A 5 -9.39 -12.34 14.28
C LYS A 5 -8.53 -12.28 13.02
N THR A 6 -9.12 -12.57 11.86
CA THR A 6 -8.41 -12.57 10.59
C THR A 6 -8.45 -11.21 9.91
N TRP A 7 -9.57 -10.50 10.01
CA TRP A 7 -9.81 -9.25 9.29
C TRP A 7 -9.46 -7.99 10.08
N TRP A 8 -9.35 -8.07 11.44
CA TRP A 8 -9.11 -6.88 12.26
C TRP A 8 -7.88 -6.04 11.84
N PRO A 9 -6.74 -6.63 11.33
CA PRO A 9 -5.62 -5.78 10.93
C PRO A 9 -5.93 -4.96 9.68
N ALA A 10 -6.68 -5.55 8.72
CA ALA A 10 -7.11 -4.81 7.53
C ALA A 10 -8.11 -3.71 7.88
N LEU A 11 -9.06 -4.00 8.78
CA LEU A 11 -10.04 -3.02 9.25
C LEU A 11 -9.38 -1.89 10.04
N ALA A 12 -8.46 -2.22 10.95
CA ALA A 12 -7.71 -1.23 11.71
C ALA A 12 -6.88 -0.32 10.79
N TRP A 13 -6.22 -0.91 9.79
CA TRP A 13 -5.45 -0.15 8.81
C TRP A 13 -6.33 0.74 7.93
N ALA A 14 -7.49 0.26 7.50
CA ALA A 14 -8.48 1.07 6.79
C ALA A 14 -8.92 2.29 7.62
N VAL A 15 -9.15 2.13 8.93
CA VAL A 15 -9.44 3.25 9.83
C VAL A 15 -8.27 4.25 9.89
N VAL A 16 -7.02 3.77 9.91
CA VAL A 16 -5.83 4.65 9.86
C VAL A 16 -5.79 5.45 8.57
N ILE A 17 -6.02 4.82 7.41
CA ILE A 17 -6.11 5.50 6.11
C ILE A 17 -7.22 6.55 6.14
N SER A 18 -8.43 6.19 6.60
CA SER A 18 -9.53 7.15 6.75
C SER A 18 -9.16 8.34 7.65
N GLY A 19 -8.38 8.10 8.70
CA GLY A 19 -7.84 9.17 9.56
C GLY A 19 -6.91 10.11 8.80
N PHE A 20 -6.01 9.58 7.97
CA PHE A 20 -5.12 10.38 7.11
C PHE A 20 -5.88 11.13 6.01
N SER A 21 -7.05 10.64 5.64
CA SER A 21 -7.94 11.30 4.66
C SER A 21 -8.73 12.49 5.23
N THR A 22 -8.62 12.78 6.52
CA THR A 22 -9.28 13.93 7.17
C THR A 22 -8.63 15.28 6.84
N ALA A 23 -9.29 16.36 7.24
CA ALA A 23 -8.80 17.75 7.07
C ALA A 23 -7.47 18.02 7.79
N VAL A 24 -7.12 17.26 8.82
CA VAL A 24 -5.86 17.41 9.58
C VAL A 24 -4.63 17.12 8.71
N PHE A 25 -4.74 16.20 7.76
CA PHE A 25 -3.64 15.78 6.88
C PHE A 25 -3.73 16.36 5.46
N THR A 26 -4.31 17.56 5.31
CA THR A 26 -4.32 18.26 4.02
C THR A 26 -2.90 18.61 3.55
N SER A 27 -2.76 18.91 2.26
CA SER A 27 -1.49 19.36 1.68
C SER A 27 -0.96 20.63 2.36
N GLU A 28 -1.86 21.51 2.78
CA GLU A 28 -1.49 22.73 3.49
C GLU A 28 -0.93 22.44 4.88
N HIS A 29 -1.62 21.64 5.69
CA HIS A 29 -1.17 21.32 7.05
C HIS A 29 0.15 20.52 7.05
N THR A 30 0.25 19.48 6.23
CA THR A 30 1.49 18.70 6.12
C THR A 30 2.63 19.54 5.53
N GLY A 31 2.34 20.47 4.62
CA GLY A 31 3.32 21.39 4.06
C GLY A 31 3.92 22.34 5.08
N ARG A 32 3.15 22.77 6.09
CA ARG A 32 3.66 23.64 7.19
C ARG A 32 4.77 22.96 8.01
N ILE A 33 4.81 21.65 8.04
CA ILE A 33 5.83 20.86 8.77
C ILE A 33 6.94 20.40 7.82
N ILE A 34 6.56 19.81 6.70
CA ILE A 34 7.51 19.13 5.81
C ILE A 34 8.37 20.15 5.05
N ILE A 35 7.80 21.26 4.57
CA ILE A 35 8.55 22.24 3.77
C ILE A 35 9.66 22.93 4.55
N PRO A 36 9.50 23.36 5.81
CA PRO A 36 10.61 23.88 6.62
C PRO A 36 11.72 22.87 6.83
N VAL A 37 11.39 21.60 7.09
CA VAL A 37 12.37 20.51 7.23
C VAL A 37 13.14 20.30 5.91
N LEU A 38 12.44 20.27 4.77
CA LEU A 38 13.08 20.19 3.46
C LEU A 38 13.97 21.39 3.18
N HIS A 39 13.57 22.60 3.57
CA HIS A 39 14.38 23.81 3.41
C HIS A 39 15.65 23.75 4.26
N TRP A 40 15.56 23.21 5.47
CA TRP A 40 16.74 23.00 6.34
C TRP A 40 17.72 21.99 5.73
N LEU A 41 17.21 20.90 5.13
CA LEU A 41 18.04 19.89 4.46
C LEU A 41 18.59 20.36 3.10
N LEU A 42 17.87 21.22 2.41
CA LEU A 42 18.15 21.70 1.05
C LEU A 42 18.04 23.23 0.99
N PRO A 43 18.95 23.96 1.66
CA PRO A 43 18.83 25.42 1.84
C PRO A 43 18.89 26.21 0.54
N HIS A 44 19.53 25.66 -0.49
CA HIS A 44 19.67 26.31 -1.80
C HIS A 44 18.59 25.89 -2.82
N ALA A 45 17.65 25.01 -2.43
CA ALA A 45 16.61 24.58 -3.35
C ALA A 45 15.53 25.64 -3.53
N ALA A 46 15.11 25.84 -4.78
CA ALA A 46 13.98 26.71 -5.09
C ALA A 46 12.69 26.21 -4.40
N ARG A 47 11.81 27.14 -4.02
CA ARG A 47 10.52 26.80 -3.39
C ARG A 47 9.68 25.83 -4.22
N SER A 48 9.73 25.94 -5.54
CA SER A 48 9.06 25.02 -6.47
C SER A 48 9.57 23.60 -6.35
N THR A 49 10.88 23.41 -6.15
CA THR A 49 11.50 22.10 -5.92
C THR A 49 11.04 21.50 -4.59
N LEU A 50 11.02 22.28 -3.52
CA LEU A 50 10.54 21.83 -2.20
C LEU A 50 9.06 21.39 -2.25
N ASN A 51 8.21 22.15 -2.95
CA ASN A 51 6.81 21.82 -3.15
C ASN A 51 6.65 20.52 -3.96
N ARG A 52 7.49 20.30 -4.99
CA ARG A 52 7.47 19.04 -5.78
C ARG A 52 7.89 17.85 -4.93
N ILE A 53 8.93 17.98 -4.10
CA ILE A 53 9.37 16.92 -3.19
C ILE A 53 8.25 16.60 -2.18
N HIS A 54 7.64 17.62 -1.57
CA HIS A 54 6.50 17.43 -0.68
C HIS A 54 5.35 16.68 -1.36
N TYR A 55 5.01 17.06 -2.59
CA TYR A 55 3.99 16.36 -3.38
C TYR A 55 4.36 14.88 -3.59
N MET A 56 5.63 14.57 -3.95
CA MET A 56 6.08 13.19 -4.14
C MET A 56 6.02 12.39 -2.84
N ILE A 57 6.43 12.97 -1.71
CA ILE A 57 6.33 12.33 -0.38
C ILE A 57 4.87 11.91 -0.10
N ARG A 58 3.91 12.79 -0.38
CA ARG A 58 2.49 12.47 -0.22
C ARG A 58 2.04 11.32 -1.13
N LYS A 59 2.46 11.32 -2.39
CA LYS A 59 2.11 10.24 -3.33
C LYS A 59 2.74 8.91 -2.92
N CYS A 60 3.97 8.92 -2.44
CA CYS A 60 4.61 7.72 -1.88
C CYS A 60 3.90 7.22 -0.60
N ALA A 61 3.41 8.12 0.24
CA ALA A 61 2.64 7.75 1.42
C ALA A 61 1.35 7.02 1.01
N HIS A 62 0.54 7.61 0.12
CA HIS A 62 -0.66 6.97 -0.44
C HIS A 62 -0.37 5.59 -1.02
N PHE A 63 0.62 5.49 -1.91
CA PHE A 63 1.04 4.21 -2.49
C PHE A 63 1.35 3.18 -1.39
N THR A 64 2.10 3.57 -0.36
CA THR A 64 2.50 2.68 0.74
C THR A 64 1.30 2.26 1.60
N GLU A 65 0.39 3.17 1.89
CA GLU A 65 -0.83 2.90 2.66
C GLU A 65 -1.67 1.80 1.98
N TYR A 66 -1.89 1.91 0.69
CA TYR A 66 -2.68 0.96 -0.07
C TYR A 66 -1.92 -0.32 -0.41
N PHE A 67 -0.59 -0.27 -0.50
CA PHE A 67 0.26 -1.46 -0.54
C PHE A 67 0.06 -2.32 0.72
N ILE A 68 0.16 -1.70 1.90
CA ILE A 68 -0.05 -2.39 3.18
C ILE A 68 -1.47 -2.93 3.29
N LEU A 69 -2.48 -2.12 2.92
CA LEU A 69 -3.87 -2.55 2.92
C LEU A 69 -4.06 -3.82 2.08
N SER A 70 -3.49 -3.86 0.88
CA SER A 70 -3.61 -5.00 -0.05
C SER A 70 -3.00 -6.29 0.53
N VAL A 71 -1.86 -6.21 1.22
CA VAL A 71 -1.25 -7.35 1.92
C VAL A 71 -2.17 -7.85 3.03
N LEU A 72 -2.74 -6.95 3.82
CA LEU A 72 -3.63 -7.28 4.93
C LEU A 72 -4.96 -7.87 4.45
N VAL A 73 -5.53 -7.34 3.38
CA VAL A 73 -6.73 -7.87 2.72
C VAL A 73 -6.47 -9.28 2.17
N LEU A 74 -5.35 -9.49 1.46
CA LEU A 74 -4.97 -10.82 0.97
C LEU A 74 -4.85 -11.83 2.12
N ARG A 75 -4.23 -11.43 3.24
CA ARG A 75 -4.16 -12.26 4.45
C ARG A 75 -5.57 -12.61 4.96
N GLY A 76 -6.48 -11.64 4.98
CA GLY A 76 -7.86 -11.82 5.39
C GLY A 76 -8.61 -12.82 4.51
N ILE A 77 -8.47 -12.68 3.18
CA ILE A 77 -9.13 -13.56 2.21
C ILE A 77 -8.61 -15.01 2.33
N ARG A 78 -7.29 -15.17 2.41
CA ARG A 78 -6.67 -16.51 2.45
C ARG A 78 -7.03 -17.31 3.70
N ALA A 79 -6.92 -16.75 4.86
CA ALA A 79 -7.33 -17.29 6.19
C ALA A 79 -7.51 -18.83 6.28
N GLY A 80 -6.58 -19.60 5.70
CA GLY A 80 -6.65 -21.06 5.67
C GLY A 80 -7.64 -21.66 4.67
N ARG A 81 -8.21 -20.87 3.76
CA ARG A 81 -9.13 -21.36 2.73
C ARG A 81 -8.38 -21.98 1.55
N PRO A 82 -8.85 -23.10 0.98
CA PRO A 82 -8.37 -23.60 -0.29
C PRO A 82 -8.85 -22.69 -1.42
N GLY A 83 -8.06 -22.50 -2.47
CA GLY A 83 -8.48 -21.71 -3.63
C GLY A 83 -7.32 -21.21 -4.48
N SER A 84 -7.67 -20.59 -5.60
CA SER A 84 -6.70 -20.02 -6.54
C SER A 84 -6.03 -18.77 -5.98
N ARG A 85 -4.70 -18.78 -5.95
CA ARG A 85 -3.91 -17.60 -5.54
C ARG A 85 -4.18 -16.38 -6.41
N PHE A 86 -4.40 -16.60 -7.70
CA PHE A 86 -4.71 -15.55 -8.65
C PHE A 86 -6.08 -14.90 -8.36
N ALA A 87 -7.11 -15.72 -8.10
CA ALA A 87 -8.43 -15.20 -7.74
C ALA A 87 -8.40 -14.38 -6.44
N TRP A 88 -7.62 -14.80 -5.44
CA TRP A 88 -7.47 -14.04 -4.21
C TRP A 88 -6.72 -12.72 -4.41
N ALA A 89 -5.68 -12.71 -5.27
CA ALA A 89 -4.98 -11.48 -5.61
C ALA A 89 -5.90 -10.49 -6.33
N LEU A 90 -6.68 -10.96 -7.30
CA LEU A 90 -7.68 -10.12 -7.99
C LEU A 90 -8.73 -9.58 -7.03
N ALA A 91 -9.25 -10.41 -6.12
CA ALA A 91 -10.21 -9.98 -5.11
C ALA A 91 -9.60 -8.93 -4.16
N ALA A 92 -8.34 -9.09 -3.75
CA ALA A 92 -7.64 -8.11 -2.92
C ALA A 92 -7.47 -6.79 -3.66
N ILE A 93 -7.05 -6.80 -4.94
CA ILE A 93 -6.92 -5.60 -5.77
C ILE A 93 -8.29 -4.91 -5.93
N ALA A 94 -9.35 -5.67 -6.22
CA ALA A 94 -10.69 -5.12 -6.38
C ALA A 94 -11.20 -4.42 -5.10
N ILE A 95 -10.99 -5.04 -3.93
CA ILE A 95 -11.35 -4.45 -2.63
C ILE A 95 -10.57 -3.16 -2.39
N VAL A 96 -9.27 -3.16 -2.67
CA VAL A 96 -8.40 -1.99 -2.50
C VAL A 96 -8.81 -0.86 -3.44
N ALA A 97 -9.07 -1.15 -4.72
CA ALA A 97 -9.52 -0.15 -5.68
C ALA A 97 -10.89 0.45 -5.32
N CYS A 98 -11.81 -0.39 -4.83
CA CYS A 98 -13.10 0.06 -4.33
C CYS A 98 -12.91 1.00 -3.11
N TYR A 99 -12.08 0.61 -2.15
CA TYR A 99 -11.79 1.42 -0.98
C TYR A 99 -11.12 2.75 -1.34
N ALA A 100 -10.14 2.74 -2.26
CA ALA A 100 -9.49 3.95 -2.77
C ALA A 100 -10.51 4.90 -3.43
N SER A 101 -11.45 4.35 -4.19
CA SER A 101 -12.51 5.15 -4.83
C SER A 101 -13.46 5.78 -3.80
N LEU A 102 -13.79 5.05 -2.74
CA LEU A 102 -14.62 5.56 -1.64
C LEU A 102 -13.88 6.62 -0.83
N ASP A 103 -12.60 6.40 -0.55
CA ASP A 103 -11.75 7.37 0.16
C ASP A 103 -11.65 8.68 -0.64
N GLU A 104 -11.41 8.61 -1.94
CA GLU A 104 -11.33 9.77 -2.82
C GLU A 104 -12.69 10.49 -2.95
N LEU A 105 -13.78 9.72 -2.98
CA LEU A 105 -15.14 10.30 -2.94
C LEU A 105 -15.36 11.05 -1.61
N HIS A 106 -14.93 10.46 -0.48
CA HIS A 106 -14.99 11.13 0.83
C HIS A 106 -14.19 12.44 0.83
N GLN A 107 -12.99 12.42 0.26
CA GLN A 107 -12.10 13.59 0.18
C GLN A 107 -12.72 14.77 -0.58
N ARG A 108 -13.65 14.54 -1.52
CA ARG A 108 -14.40 15.62 -2.19
C ARG A 108 -15.21 16.48 -1.23
N PHE A 109 -15.62 15.91 -0.11
CA PHE A 109 -16.42 16.61 0.90
C PHE A 109 -15.57 17.18 2.05
N VAL A 110 -14.25 16.95 2.04
CA VAL A 110 -13.33 17.45 3.06
C VAL A 110 -12.75 18.80 2.64
N PRO A 111 -12.97 19.88 3.41
CA PRO A 111 -12.41 21.21 3.11
C PRO A 111 -10.88 21.15 2.98
N GLY A 112 -10.35 21.83 1.95
CA GLY A 112 -8.91 21.89 1.70
C GLY A 112 -8.30 20.66 1.04
N ARG A 113 -9.13 19.67 0.63
CA ARG A 113 -8.72 18.54 -0.20
C ARG A 113 -9.20 18.70 -1.64
N THR A 114 -8.35 18.30 -2.58
CA THR A 114 -8.69 18.21 -4.01
C THR A 114 -8.73 16.73 -4.38
N ALA A 115 -9.93 16.22 -4.63
CA ALA A 115 -10.12 14.88 -5.13
C ALA A 115 -9.61 14.76 -6.57
N ALA A 116 -8.80 13.76 -6.85
CA ALA A 116 -8.25 13.53 -8.18
C ALA A 116 -8.27 12.03 -8.54
N VAL A 117 -8.84 11.70 -9.70
CA VAL A 117 -8.84 10.32 -10.22
C VAL A 117 -7.42 9.72 -10.25
N GLY A 118 -6.40 10.58 -10.45
CA GLY A 118 -5.00 10.16 -10.38
C GLY A 118 -4.59 9.57 -9.02
N ASP A 119 -5.24 9.95 -7.93
CA ASP A 119 -4.94 9.42 -6.60
C ASP A 119 -5.49 7.99 -6.47
N VAL A 120 -6.71 7.72 -6.95
CA VAL A 120 -7.24 6.35 -7.04
C VAL A 120 -6.32 5.43 -7.85
N LEU A 121 -5.70 5.94 -8.93
CA LEU A 121 -4.77 5.15 -9.75
C LEU A 121 -3.48 4.84 -8.98
N ILE A 122 -2.92 5.82 -8.25
CA ILE A 122 -1.71 5.60 -7.43
C ILE A 122 -2.00 4.59 -6.33
N ASP A 123 -3.11 4.73 -5.63
CA ASP A 123 -3.54 3.86 -4.54
C ASP A 123 -3.76 2.42 -5.06
N THR A 124 -4.44 2.28 -6.19
CA THR A 124 -4.67 0.97 -6.83
C THR A 124 -3.34 0.35 -7.31
N THR A 125 -2.40 1.14 -7.84
CA THR A 125 -1.07 0.63 -8.21
C THR A 125 -0.27 0.17 -7.00
N GLY A 126 -0.41 0.81 -5.84
CA GLY A 126 0.14 0.32 -4.57
C GLY A 126 -0.40 -1.08 -4.24
N GLY A 127 -1.72 -1.27 -4.38
CA GLY A 127 -2.36 -2.56 -4.19
C GLY A 127 -1.88 -3.64 -5.16
N ILE A 128 -1.72 -3.32 -6.44
CA ILE A 128 -1.20 -4.24 -7.47
C ILE A 128 0.25 -4.61 -7.16
N ALA A 129 1.10 -3.62 -6.82
CA ALA A 129 2.50 -3.85 -6.47
C ALA A 129 2.64 -4.80 -5.29
N ALA A 130 1.78 -4.68 -4.28
CA ALA A 130 1.74 -5.60 -3.14
C ALA A 130 1.49 -7.04 -3.59
N GLN A 131 0.52 -7.27 -4.49
CA GLN A 131 0.22 -8.61 -4.98
C GLN A 131 1.37 -9.19 -5.83
N ALA A 132 2.02 -8.37 -6.64
CA ALA A 132 3.21 -8.76 -7.41
C ALA A 132 4.37 -9.18 -6.48
N VAL A 133 4.67 -8.38 -5.46
CA VAL A 133 5.70 -8.71 -4.46
C VAL A 133 5.36 -10.00 -3.72
N MET A 134 4.11 -10.17 -3.28
CA MET A 134 3.68 -11.40 -2.60
C MET A 134 3.79 -12.64 -3.50
N ALA A 135 3.50 -12.52 -4.79
CA ALA A 135 3.66 -13.60 -5.76
C ALA A 135 5.14 -13.98 -5.94
N LEU A 136 6.01 -12.97 -6.09
CA LEU A 136 7.46 -13.17 -6.21
C LEU A 136 8.07 -13.84 -4.98
N LEU A 137 7.71 -13.38 -3.78
CA LEU A 137 8.18 -14.00 -2.53
C LEU A 137 7.75 -15.46 -2.41
N MET A 138 6.55 -15.79 -2.83
CA MET A 138 6.07 -17.18 -2.84
C MET A 138 6.82 -18.05 -3.84
N LEU A 139 7.06 -17.54 -5.05
CA LEU A 139 7.85 -18.26 -6.08
C LEU A 139 9.26 -18.52 -5.59
N TRP A 140 9.91 -17.52 -5.02
CA TRP A 140 11.25 -17.64 -4.47
C TRP A 140 11.34 -18.66 -3.33
N GLY A 141 10.34 -18.66 -2.42
CA GLY A 141 10.23 -19.67 -1.36
C GLY A 141 10.15 -21.10 -1.91
N HIS A 142 9.37 -21.31 -2.98
CA HIS A 142 9.25 -22.64 -3.63
C HIS A 142 10.56 -23.09 -4.31
N VAL A 143 11.25 -22.16 -4.98
CA VAL A 143 12.54 -22.47 -5.62
C VAL A 143 13.58 -22.89 -4.57
N ARG A 144 13.68 -22.13 -3.47
CA ARG A 144 14.61 -22.45 -2.37
C ARG A 144 14.30 -23.81 -1.72
N GLN A 145 13.03 -24.15 -1.56
CA GLN A 145 12.63 -25.42 -0.96
C GLN A 145 13.00 -26.57 -1.87
N ARG A 146 12.74 -26.47 -3.18
CA ARG A 146 13.17 -27.47 -4.17
C ARG A 146 14.67 -27.70 -4.20
N GLN A 147 15.48 -26.63 -4.03
CA GLN A 147 16.95 -26.76 -3.98
C GLN A 147 17.44 -27.51 -2.73
N LYS A 148 16.73 -27.37 -1.59
CA LYS A 148 17.05 -28.10 -0.36
C LYS A 148 16.65 -29.57 -0.42
N ASP A 149 15.56 -29.88 -1.13
CA ASP A 149 15.00 -31.23 -1.25
C ASP A 149 15.63 -32.02 -2.40
N SER A 150 16.48 -31.41 -3.24
CA SER A 150 17.27 -32.13 -4.25
C SER A 150 18.39 -32.89 -3.53
N PRO A 151 18.38 -34.24 -3.55
CA PRO A 151 19.45 -35.03 -2.96
C PRO A 151 20.75 -34.67 -3.69
N GLY A 152 21.77 -34.28 -2.91
CA GLY A 152 23.09 -34.01 -3.44
C GLY A 152 23.52 -35.21 -4.28
N VAL A 153 23.96 -34.95 -5.51
CA VAL A 153 24.67 -35.93 -6.31
C VAL A 153 25.86 -36.37 -5.47
N GLN A 154 25.73 -37.55 -4.85
CA GLN A 154 26.84 -38.24 -4.22
C GLN A 154 27.93 -38.39 -5.30
N ARG A 155 28.96 -37.57 -5.24
CA ARG A 155 30.17 -37.79 -6.00
C ARG A 155 30.86 -38.99 -5.35
N ASP A 156 30.52 -40.15 -5.86
CA ASP A 156 31.32 -41.35 -5.60
C ASP A 156 32.69 -41.10 -6.27
N SER A 157 33.68 -40.92 -5.43
CA SER A 157 35.10 -40.88 -5.73
C SER A 157 35.70 -42.26 -5.41
#